data_0596156e435f8568c4135001fa8767c7
#
_entry.id   0596156e435f8568c4135001fa8767c7
#
_cell.length_a   1.000
_cell.length_b   1.000
_cell.length_c   1.000
_cell.angle_alpha   90.00
_cell.angle_beta   90.00
_cell.angle_gamma   90.00
#
_symmetry.space_group_name_H-M   'P 1'
#
loop_
_entity.id
_entity.type
_entity.pdbx_description
1 polymer ?
#
loop_
_entity_poly.entity_id
_entity_poly.type
_entity_poly.pdbx_seq_one_letter_code
_entity_poly.pdbx_strand_id
1 'polypeptide(L)'
;MFSDPDEIPNPEKIKDFNLVCKYGIFLQNKYTYKLNLFNKYESPWEGTRICKKKDLKSIDWLRHSTLMKNLKYSFWRVDKEKNIQIINNGGWHFNYLLNPSEISKKFKSLAETSWDKEEFYNEENIKK
;
A
#
# COMPACT_ATOMS: atom_id res chain seq x y z
N MET A 1 -14.53 -1.34 -0.28
CA MET A 1 -13.19 -0.81 0.01
C MET A 1 -12.36 -1.93 0.65
N PHE A 2 -11.10 -2.02 0.29
CA PHE A 2 -10.11 -2.96 0.83
C PHE A 2 -8.88 -2.18 1.32
N SER A 3 -8.37 -2.55 2.47
CA SER A 3 -7.19 -1.94 3.12
C SER A 3 -6.41 -3.05 3.82
N ASP A 4 -5.10 -3.00 3.76
CA ASP A 4 -4.26 -3.89 4.56
C ASP A 4 -4.33 -3.48 6.04
N PRO A 5 -4.00 -4.36 6.99
CA PRO A 5 -4.15 -4.06 8.43
C PRO A 5 -3.32 -2.87 8.94
N ASP A 6 -2.24 -2.52 8.24
CA ASP A 6 -1.35 -1.40 8.54
C ASP A 6 -1.65 -0.15 7.71
N GLU A 7 -2.76 -0.14 6.96
CA GLU A 7 -3.23 0.98 6.16
C GLU A 7 -4.48 1.61 6.77
N ILE A 8 -4.43 2.90 7.03
CA ILE A 8 -5.56 3.68 7.55
C ILE A 8 -6.00 4.68 6.49
N PRO A 9 -7.12 4.44 5.78
CA PRO A 9 -7.64 5.39 4.82
C PRO A 9 -8.15 6.64 5.50
N ASN A 10 -7.96 7.80 4.87
CA ASN A 10 -8.52 9.06 5.32
C ASN A 10 -10.04 9.07 5.09
N PRO A 11 -10.88 9.12 6.14
CA PRO A 11 -12.33 9.04 6.01
C PRO A 11 -12.92 10.22 5.23
N GLU A 12 -12.30 11.40 5.29
CA GLU A 12 -12.75 12.57 4.53
C GLU A 12 -12.58 12.38 3.02
N LYS A 13 -11.60 11.56 2.62
CA LYS A 13 -11.28 11.28 1.22
C LYS A 13 -12.08 10.14 0.61
N ILE A 14 -12.80 9.36 1.41
CA ILE A 14 -13.66 8.28 0.91
C ILE A 14 -14.76 8.84 0.01
N LYS A 15 -15.34 9.97 0.37
CA LYS A 15 -16.39 10.65 -0.41
C LYS A 15 -15.90 11.27 -1.72
N ASP A 16 -14.58 11.46 -1.86
CA ASP A 16 -13.99 12.00 -3.10
C ASP A 16 -13.97 10.95 -4.24
N PHE A 17 -14.30 9.68 -3.93
CA PHE A 17 -14.37 8.64 -4.95
C PHE A 17 -15.51 8.91 -5.93
N ASN A 18 -15.14 9.17 -7.19
CA ASN A 18 -16.08 9.40 -8.27
C ASN A 18 -16.67 8.07 -8.75
N LEU A 19 -17.98 7.92 -8.62
CA LEU A 19 -18.71 6.72 -9.02
C LEU A 19 -18.72 6.47 -10.54
N VAL A 20 -18.25 7.39 -11.38
CA VAL A 20 -18.00 7.15 -12.80
C VAL A 20 -16.80 6.22 -12.99
N CYS A 21 -15.80 6.32 -12.12
CA CYS A 21 -14.66 5.43 -12.11
C CYS A 21 -15.05 4.04 -11.58
N LYS A 22 -14.39 3.00 -12.09
CA LYS A 22 -14.55 1.64 -11.58
C LYS A 22 -13.80 1.44 -10.27
N TYR A 23 -12.59 1.97 -10.21
CA TYR A 23 -11.64 1.77 -9.10
C TYR A 23 -11.06 3.08 -8.62
N GLY A 24 -10.68 3.13 -7.35
CA GLY A 24 -9.91 4.21 -6.75
C GLY A 24 -8.72 3.67 -5.97
N ILE A 25 -7.60 4.39 -6.03
CA ILE A 25 -6.38 4.13 -5.27
C ILE A 25 -6.15 5.32 -4.34
N PHE A 26 -6.04 5.03 -3.05
CA PHE A 26 -5.68 6.03 -2.05
C PHE A 26 -4.17 6.10 -1.92
N LEU A 27 -3.60 7.25 -2.27
CA LEU A 27 -2.18 7.52 -2.04
C LEU A 27 -1.97 7.95 -0.59
N GLN A 28 -1.22 7.14 0.15
CA GLN A 28 -1.03 7.27 1.59
C GLN A 28 0.40 7.69 1.92
N ASN A 29 0.54 8.44 3.01
CA ASN A 29 1.84 8.75 3.59
C ASN A 29 2.35 7.52 4.35
N LYS A 30 3.56 7.06 4.02
CA LYS A 30 4.18 5.92 4.68
C LYS A 30 5.03 6.35 5.87
N TYR A 31 4.82 5.68 6.99
CA TYR A 31 5.61 5.81 8.21
C TYR A 31 6.22 4.46 8.57
N THR A 32 7.49 4.48 8.95
CA THR A 32 8.22 3.24 9.20
C THR A 32 8.87 3.30 10.58
N TYR A 33 8.75 2.22 11.36
CA TYR A 33 9.27 2.03 12.72
C TYR A 33 8.59 2.87 13.81
N LYS A 34 8.26 4.14 13.55
CA LYS A 34 7.62 5.05 14.53
C LYS A 34 6.52 5.86 13.85
N LEU A 35 5.50 6.25 14.63
CA LEU A 35 4.35 7.03 14.13
C LEU A 35 4.72 8.38 13.53
N ASN A 36 5.85 8.95 13.93
CA ASN A 36 6.35 10.25 13.47
C ASN A 36 7.52 10.14 12.47
N LEU A 37 7.96 8.93 12.12
CA LEU A 37 9.06 8.73 11.19
C LEU A 37 8.52 8.55 9.76
N PHE A 38 8.37 9.68 9.07
CA PHE A 38 7.89 9.71 7.68
C PHE A 38 8.93 9.16 6.71
N ASN A 39 8.54 8.16 5.91
CA ASN A 39 9.39 7.56 4.88
C ASN A 39 9.15 8.24 3.53
N LYS A 40 9.95 9.26 3.23
CA LYS A 40 9.85 10.04 1.98
C LYS A 40 10.21 9.23 0.72
N TYR A 41 10.99 8.16 0.84
CA TYR A 41 11.46 7.38 -0.31
C TYR A 41 10.39 6.42 -0.84
N GLU A 42 9.49 5.97 0.05
CA GLU A 42 8.42 5.06 -0.29
C GLU A 42 7.03 5.73 -0.25
N SER A 43 7.00 7.04 -0.04
CA SER A 43 5.77 7.84 -0.15
C SER A 43 5.69 8.55 -1.51
N PRO A 44 4.49 8.65 -2.10
CA PRO A 44 3.23 8.10 -1.63
C PRO A 44 3.10 6.59 -1.87
N TRP A 45 2.57 5.87 -0.89
CA TRP A 45 2.26 4.45 -0.98
C TRP A 45 0.91 4.23 -1.67
N GLU A 46 0.87 3.29 -2.62
CA GLU A 46 -0.40 2.87 -3.24
C GLU A 46 -1.16 1.95 -2.28
N GLY A 47 -1.83 2.54 -1.28
CA GLY A 47 -2.50 1.82 -0.20
C GLY A 47 -3.92 1.36 -0.54
N THR A 48 -4.85 1.68 0.31
CA THR A 48 -6.27 1.30 0.23
C THR A 48 -6.86 1.40 -1.17
N ARG A 49 -7.67 0.41 -1.55
CA ARG A 49 -8.41 0.35 -2.82
C ARG A 49 -9.91 0.45 -2.59
N ILE A 50 -10.60 1.17 -3.47
CA ILE A 50 -12.07 1.24 -3.48
C ILE A 50 -12.61 0.90 -4.86
N CYS A 51 -13.74 0.21 -4.89
CA CYS A 51 -14.50 -0.04 -6.11
C CYS A 51 -15.99 -0.22 -5.79
N LYS A 52 -16.82 -0.15 -6.82
CA LYS A 52 -18.21 -0.58 -6.70
C LYS A 52 -18.28 -2.11 -6.62
N LYS A 53 -19.28 -2.64 -5.90
CA LYS A 53 -19.46 -4.09 -5.74
C LYS A 53 -19.56 -4.82 -7.09
N LYS A 54 -20.21 -4.25 -8.07
CA LYS A 54 -20.36 -4.82 -9.42
C LYS A 54 -19.04 -4.91 -10.21
N ASP A 55 -18.07 -4.07 -9.89
CA ASP A 55 -16.78 -4.00 -10.58
C ASP A 55 -15.70 -4.83 -9.85
N LEU A 56 -16.01 -5.38 -8.67
CA LEU A 56 -15.10 -6.21 -7.90
C LEU A 56 -14.98 -7.60 -8.54
N LYS A 57 -13.80 -7.93 -9.04
CA LYS A 57 -13.47 -9.27 -9.56
C LYS A 57 -13.07 -10.22 -8.42
N SER A 58 -12.02 -9.86 -7.70
CA SER A 58 -11.59 -10.51 -6.46
C SER A 58 -10.78 -9.51 -5.63
N ILE A 59 -10.56 -9.79 -4.35
CA ILE A 59 -9.72 -8.96 -3.48
C ILE A 59 -8.28 -8.98 -3.97
N ASP A 60 -7.76 -10.15 -4.31
CA ASP A 60 -6.40 -10.31 -4.84
C ASP A 60 -6.20 -9.50 -6.13
N TRP A 61 -7.17 -9.58 -7.07
CA TRP A 61 -7.11 -8.79 -8.29
C TRP A 61 -7.15 -7.28 -8.00
N LEU A 62 -8.03 -6.84 -7.09
CA LEU A 62 -8.13 -5.44 -6.69
C LEU A 62 -6.80 -4.92 -6.12
N ARG A 63 -6.13 -5.75 -5.33
CA ARG A 63 -4.85 -5.40 -4.68
C ARG A 63 -3.69 -5.37 -5.68
N HIS A 64 -3.53 -6.39 -6.51
CA HIS A 64 -2.33 -6.59 -7.32
C HIS A 64 -2.45 -6.13 -8.77
N SER A 65 -3.66 -5.99 -9.29
CA SER A 65 -3.90 -5.61 -10.69
C SER A 65 -4.38 -4.17 -10.88
N THR A 66 -4.95 -3.55 -9.82
CA THR A 66 -5.35 -2.14 -9.85
C THR A 66 -4.19 -1.29 -9.34
N LEU A 67 -3.35 -0.80 -10.26
CA LEU A 67 -2.10 -0.12 -9.94
C LEU A 67 -2.02 1.23 -10.69
N MET A 68 -1.48 2.25 -10.04
CA MET A 68 -1.30 3.58 -10.62
C MET A 68 -0.45 3.54 -11.92
N LYS A 69 0.55 2.65 -11.98
CA LYS A 69 1.35 2.47 -13.19
C LYS A 69 0.54 2.06 -14.42
N ASN A 70 -0.66 1.48 -14.24
CA ASN A 70 -1.53 1.10 -15.35
C ASN A 70 -1.96 2.29 -16.19
N LEU A 71 -2.07 3.48 -15.59
CA LEU A 71 -2.43 4.72 -16.28
C LEU A 71 -1.36 5.20 -17.29
N LYS A 72 -0.12 4.71 -17.14
CA LYS A 72 1.01 5.05 -18.04
C LYS A 72 1.10 4.15 -19.26
N TYR A 73 0.41 3.01 -19.28
CA TYR A 73 0.44 2.12 -20.45
C TYR A 73 -0.39 2.68 -21.61
N SER A 74 0.05 2.39 -22.83
CA SER A 74 -0.64 2.76 -24.07
C SER A 74 -2.09 2.22 -24.10
N PHE A 75 -2.97 2.90 -24.82
CA PHE A 75 -4.41 2.61 -24.85
C PHE A 75 -4.74 1.19 -25.37
N TRP A 76 -3.91 0.61 -26.25
CA TRP A 76 -4.08 -0.75 -26.77
C TRP A 76 -3.77 -1.87 -25.75
N ARG A 77 -3.17 -1.53 -24.59
CA ARG A 77 -2.96 -2.50 -23.51
C ARG A 77 -4.27 -2.69 -22.74
N VAL A 78 -5.19 -3.41 -23.36
CA VAL A 78 -6.52 -3.73 -22.78
C VAL A 78 -6.45 -4.68 -21.58
N ASP A 79 -5.33 -5.37 -21.40
CA ASP A 79 -5.04 -6.20 -20.23
C ASP A 79 -4.80 -5.39 -18.96
N LYS A 80 -4.56 -4.09 -19.08
CA LYS A 80 -4.32 -3.17 -17.95
C LYS A 80 -5.56 -2.33 -17.64
N GLU A 81 -6.10 -2.48 -16.46
CA GLU A 81 -7.22 -1.63 -16.00
C GLU A 81 -6.75 -0.17 -15.90
N LYS A 82 -7.48 0.71 -16.55
CA LYS A 82 -7.18 2.15 -16.61
C LYS A 82 -8.28 3.04 -16.05
N ASN A 83 -9.46 2.48 -15.81
CA ASN A 83 -10.57 3.23 -15.22
C ASN A 83 -10.37 3.37 -13.70
N ILE A 84 -9.27 4.05 -13.34
CA ILE A 84 -8.76 4.19 -11.98
C ILE A 84 -8.68 5.68 -11.64
N GLN A 85 -9.29 6.07 -10.53
CA GLN A 85 -9.09 7.38 -9.91
C GLN A 85 -7.96 7.32 -8.89
N ILE A 86 -7.07 8.31 -8.92
CA ILE A 86 -6.06 8.51 -7.89
C ILE A 86 -6.59 9.52 -6.87
N ILE A 87 -6.59 9.13 -5.60
CA ILE A 87 -7.07 9.94 -4.48
C ILE A 87 -5.86 10.32 -3.63
N ASN A 88 -5.43 11.58 -3.76
CA ASN A 88 -4.30 12.12 -2.99
C ASN A 88 -4.69 12.34 -1.53
N ASN A 89 -3.67 12.37 -0.64
CA ASN A 89 -3.86 12.49 0.82
C ASN A 89 -4.83 11.42 1.35
N GLY A 90 -4.72 10.23 0.77
CA GLY A 90 -5.65 9.11 0.97
C GLY A 90 -5.54 8.44 2.32
N GLY A 91 -4.61 8.85 3.19
CA GLY A 91 -4.44 8.31 4.53
C GLY A 91 -3.00 7.99 4.87
N TRP A 92 -2.83 6.98 5.69
CA TRP A 92 -1.55 6.63 6.31
C TRP A 92 -1.28 5.14 6.19
N HIS A 93 -0.03 4.79 5.92
CA HIS A 93 0.48 3.42 5.96
C HIS A 93 1.56 3.33 7.02
N PHE A 94 1.36 2.46 8.01
CA PHE A 94 2.26 2.28 9.15
C PHE A 94 2.96 0.94 9.07
N ASN A 95 4.25 0.94 8.73
CA ASN A 95 5.01 -0.29 8.59
C ASN A 95 6.00 -0.46 9.75
N TYR A 96 6.11 -1.70 10.26
CA TYR A 96 7.05 -2.07 11.32
C TYR A 96 6.93 -1.24 12.61
N LEU A 97 5.70 -0.89 13.03
CA LEU A 97 5.42 -0.29 14.35
C LEU A 97 5.53 -1.36 15.45
N LEU A 98 6.71 -1.92 15.60
CA LEU A 98 7.00 -3.03 16.50
C LEU A 98 8.29 -2.72 17.26
N ASN A 99 8.53 -3.43 18.37
CA ASN A 99 9.84 -3.34 19.01
C ASN A 99 10.92 -4.10 18.19
N PRO A 100 12.20 -3.83 18.38
CA PRO A 100 13.28 -4.42 17.57
C PRO A 100 13.28 -5.94 17.52
N SER A 101 12.93 -6.62 18.62
CA SER A 101 12.87 -8.08 18.67
C SER A 101 11.71 -8.65 17.85
N GLU A 102 10.58 -7.97 17.82
CA GLU A 102 9.41 -8.34 17.01
C GLU A 102 9.67 -8.08 15.52
N ILE A 103 10.35 -6.98 15.19
CA ILE A 103 10.81 -6.68 13.82
C ILE A 103 11.74 -7.78 13.34
N SER A 104 12.75 -8.17 14.15
CA SER A 104 13.65 -9.28 13.84
C SER A 104 12.89 -10.58 13.57
N LYS A 105 11.91 -10.94 14.41
CA LYS A 105 11.05 -12.12 14.20
C LYS A 105 10.26 -12.03 12.91
N LYS A 106 9.69 -10.85 12.61
CA LYS A 106 8.93 -10.62 11.38
C LYS A 106 9.79 -10.84 10.15
N PHE A 107 11.01 -10.29 10.10
CA PHE A 107 11.94 -10.49 8.98
C PHE A 107 12.31 -11.97 8.80
N LYS A 108 12.59 -12.69 9.87
CA LYS A 108 12.87 -14.13 9.81
C LYS A 108 11.68 -14.98 9.32
N SER A 109 10.46 -14.49 9.48
CA SER A 109 9.24 -15.17 9.04
C SER A 109 8.81 -14.82 7.61
N LEU A 110 9.43 -13.84 6.97
CA LEU A 110 9.11 -13.48 5.60
C LEU A 110 9.56 -14.57 4.63
N ALA A 111 8.67 -14.97 3.73
CA ALA A 111 8.94 -15.98 2.71
C ALA A 111 9.91 -15.48 1.60
N GLU A 112 10.16 -14.18 1.53
CA GLU A 112 11.07 -13.58 0.54
C GLU A 112 12.52 -13.69 1.00
N THR A 113 13.28 -14.55 0.35
CA THR A 113 14.71 -14.78 0.59
C THR A 113 15.61 -13.55 0.36
N SER A 114 15.13 -12.54 -0.36
CA SER A 114 15.87 -11.29 -0.58
C SER A 114 16.13 -10.49 0.70
N TRP A 115 15.34 -10.70 1.75
CA TRP A 115 15.46 -10.06 3.06
C TRP A 115 16.13 -10.95 4.11
N ASP A 116 16.54 -12.18 3.75
CA ASP A 116 17.18 -13.14 4.65
C ASP A 116 18.69 -12.87 4.77
N LYS A 117 19.05 -11.62 5.07
CA LYS A 117 20.40 -11.21 5.41
C LYS A 117 20.45 -10.79 6.87
N GLU A 118 21.44 -11.29 7.60
CA GLU A 118 21.60 -11.00 9.03
C GLU A 118 21.60 -9.50 9.36
N GLU A 119 22.12 -8.67 8.44
CA GLU A 119 22.13 -7.22 8.57
C GLU A 119 20.74 -6.59 8.70
N PHE A 120 19.68 -7.21 8.16
CA PHE A 120 18.30 -6.70 8.20
C PHE A 120 17.52 -7.11 9.46
N TYR A 121 17.88 -8.24 10.10
CA TYR A 121 17.15 -8.74 11.26
C TYR A 121 17.97 -8.73 12.56
N ASN A 122 19.21 -8.22 12.53
CA ASN A 122 20.01 -8.00 13.74
C ASN A 122 19.40 -6.85 14.55
N GLU A 123 19.04 -7.13 15.82
CA GLU A 123 18.39 -6.17 16.71
C GLU A 123 19.21 -4.89 16.94
N GLU A 124 20.54 -4.99 16.94
CA GLU A 124 21.42 -3.83 17.11
C GLU A 124 21.35 -2.88 15.91
N ASN A 125 21.20 -3.42 14.70
CA ASN A 125 21.06 -2.62 13.49
C ASN A 125 19.67 -1.98 13.40
N ILE A 126 18.64 -2.66 13.89
CA ILE A 126 17.27 -2.14 13.93
C ILE A 126 17.12 -0.98 14.93
N LYS A 127 17.93 -0.95 15.99
CA LYS A 127 17.90 0.11 17.01
C LYS A 127 18.56 1.43 16.57
N LYS A 128 19.44 1.40 15.56
CA LYS A 128 20.12 2.58 15.02
C LYS A 128 19.22 3.37 14.08
#